data_6295ccba8e8e91ffa0a81ce65ee7aa82
#
_entry.id   6295ccba8e8e91ffa0a81ce65ee7aa82
#
_cell.length_a   1.000
_cell.length_b   1.000
_cell.length_c   1.000
_cell.angle_alpha   90.00
_cell.angle_beta   90.00
_cell.angle_gamma   90.00
#
_symmetry.space_group_name_H-M   'P 1'
#
loop_
_entity.id
_entity.type
_entity.pdbx_description
1 polymer ?
#
loop_
_entity_poly.entity_id
_entity_poly.type
_entity_poly.pdbx_seq_one_letter_code
_entity_poly.pdbx_strand_id
1 'polypeptide(L)'
;MAQPKAPAGGTVPEDSADAGAGLAYLRRRRDALSAQRESWRGASDGAQAAHAELARHCAASRLHPPQSPQLSGRKEAMVLNGAYLLDNDRAAEFSAAVAALNDSDPRLRLELTGPWPPYSFTAADA
;
A
#
# COMPACT_ATOMS: atom_id res chain seq x y z
N MET A 1 -23.72 6.52 52.65
CA MET A 1 -23.32 6.79 51.88
C MET A 1 -22.73 6.93 51.24
N ALA A 2 -22.48 6.65 51.49
CA ALA A 2 -21.96 6.58 50.57
C ALA A 2 -21.30 6.75 49.94
N GLN A 3 -21.18 6.56 49.88
CA GLN A 3 -20.68 6.62 49.03
C GLN A 3 -20.02 6.93 48.52
N PRO A 4 -19.92 6.76 48.95
CA PRO A 4 -19.46 7.04 48.25
C PRO A 4 -18.96 7.44 47.88
N LYS A 5 -19.13 7.28 48.12
CA LYS A 5 -18.84 7.72 47.46
C LYS A 5 -18.30 8.45 47.28
N ALA A 6 -18.24 8.63 47.79
CA ALA A 6 -17.90 9.36 47.42
C ALA A 6 -17.26 9.91 47.48
N PRO A 7 -17.04 9.75 47.69
CA PRO A 7 -16.52 10.41 47.53
C PRO A 7 -15.79 10.79 47.46
N ALA A 8 -16.67 10.96 47.99
CA ALA A 8 -15.87 11.40 47.56
C ALA A 8 -14.79 10.99 47.19
N GLY A 9 -14.57 11.10 47.42
CA GLY A 9 -13.37 10.90 47.08
C GLY A 9 -12.99 9.83 46.27
N GLY A 10 -12.78 8.91 46.58
CA GLY A 10 -12.30 7.82 45.84
C GLY A 10 -12.15 7.98 44.37
N THR A 11 -12.66 9.03 43.90
CA THR A 11 -12.66 9.29 42.47
C THR A 11 -11.28 9.61 41.90
N VAL A 12 -10.39 10.14 42.74
CA VAL A 12 -9.07 10.57 42.24
C VAL A 12 -8.27 9.41 41.64
N PRO A 13 -8.13 8.26 42.30
CA PRO A 13 -7.45 7.14 41.66
C PRO A 13 -8.15 6.65 40.42
N GLU A 14 -9.46 6.67 40.40
CA GLU A 14 -10.21 6.28 39.21
C GLU A 14 -9.97 7.22 38.05
N ASP A 15 -9.95 8.51 38.33
CA ASP A 15 -9.69 9.50 37.30
C ASP A 15 -8.29 9.32 36.73
N SER A 16 -7.32 9.02 37.57
CA SER A 16 -5.95 8.78 37.11
C SER A 16 -5.86 7.53 36.25
N ALA A 17 -6.57 6.48 36.62
CA ALA A 17 -6.60 5.25 35.83
C ALA A 17 -7.25 5.48 34.48
N ASP A 18 -8.37 6.22 34.45
CA ASP A 18 -9.07 6.53 33.22
C ASP A 18 -8.22 7.40 32.32
N ALA A 19 -7.55 8.40 32.87
CA ALA A 19 -6.67 9.26 32.11
C ALA A 19 -5.49 8.47 31.53
N GLY A 20 -4.93 7.56 32.31
CA GLY A 20 -3.85 6.70 31.86
C GLY A 20 -4.29 5.75 30.75
N ALA A 21 -5.49 5.17 30.91
CA ALA A 21 -6.05 4.28 29.90
C ALA A 21 -6.32 5.03 28.59
N GLY A 22 -6.85 6.26 28.69
CA GLY A 22 -7.10 7.08 27.53
C GLY A 22 -5.83 7.47 26.79
N LEU A 23 -4.80 7.85 27.53
CA LEU A 23 -3.51 8.16 26.94
C LEU A 23 -2.88 6.94 26.28
N ALA A 24 -2.96 5.78 26.92
CA ALA A 24 -2.43 4.55 26.34
C ALA A 24 -3.16 4.21 25.05
N TYR A 25 -4.50 4.37 25.02
CA TYR A 25 -5.28 4.14 23.81
C TYR A 25 -4.85 5.09 22.70
N LEU A 26 -4.69 6.38 23.00
CA LEU A 26 -4.29 7.37 22.00
C LEU A 26 -2.90 7.09 21.47
N ARG A 27 -1.97 6.66 22.34
CA ARG A 27 -0.62 6.30 21.91
C ARG A 27 -0.65 5.10 20.98
N ARG A 28 -1.42 4.06 21.34
CA ARG A 28 -1.54 2.87 20.50
C ARG A 28 -2.12 3.23 19.14
N ARG A 29 -3.14 4.09 19.14
CA ARG A 29 -3.75 4.51 17.89
C ARG A 29 -2.78 5.31 17.02
N ARG A 30 -2.03 6.21 17.64
CA ARG A 30 -1.02 7.01 16.93
C ARG A 30 0.08 6.11 16.37
N ASP A 31 0.54 5.15 17.17
CA ASP A 31 1.57 4.21 16.74
C ASP A 31 1.08 3.35 15.60
N ALA A 32 -0.17 2.90 15.66
CA ALA A 32 -0.77 2.12 14.59
C ALA A 32 -0.88 2.93 13.30
N LEU A 33 -1.26 4.20 13.41
CA LEU A 33 -1.33 5.08 12.24
C LEU A 33 0.04 5.35 11.64
N SER A 34 1.05 5.55 12.50
CA SER A 34 2.42 5.74 12.04
C SER A 34 2.95 4.51 11.33
N ALA A 35 2.71 3.32 11.90
CA ALA A 35 3.11 2.07 11.30
C ALA A 35 2.42 1.87 9.95
N GLN A 36 1.15 2.24 9.86
CA GLN A 36 0.39 2.15 8.63
C GLN A 36 0.96 3.07 7.55
N ARG A 37 1.32 4.31 7.94
CA ARG A 37 1.94 5.26 7.02
C ARG A 37 3.29 4.78 6.53
N GLU A 38 4.09 4.24 7.44
CA GLU A 38 5.40 3.70 7.08
C GLU A 38 5.28 2.50 6.16
N SER A 39 4.30 1.64 6.41
CA SER A 39 4.03 0.49 5.55
C SER A 39 3.62 0.94 4.15
N TRP A 40 2.74 1.93 4.07
CA TRP A 40 2.30 2.49 2.78
C TRP A 40 3.47 3.12 2.04
N ARG A 41 4.28 3.91 2.76
CA ARG A 41 5.45 4.58 2.17
C ARG A 41 6.46 3.56 1.66
N GLY A 42 6.71 2.51 2.44
CA GLY A 42 7.60 1.44 2.03
C GLY A 42 7.09 0.71 0.79
N ALA A 43 5.78 0.42 0.76
CA ALA A 43 5.17 -0.22 -0.41
C ALA A 43 5.22 0.69 -1.63
N SER A 44 5.00 1.98 -1.44
CA SER A 44 5.04 2.95 -2.53
C SER A 44 6.45 3.09 -3.09
N ASP A 45 7.46 3.19 -2.22
CA ASP A 45 8.86 3.27 -2.65
C ASP A 45 9.28 2.00 -3.38
N GLY A 46 8.87 0.85 -2.85
CA GLY A 46 9.14 -0.43 -3.50
C GLY A 46 8.47 -0.55 -4.85
N ALA A 47 7.25 -0.06 -4.97
CA ALA A 47 6.51 -0.07 -6.23
C ALA A 47 7.20 0.82 -7.27
N GLN A 48 7.68 1.99 -6.86
CA GLN A 48 8.41 2.88 -7.77
C GLN A 48 9.71 2.24 -8.25
N ALA A 49 10.43 1.58 -7.35
CA ALA A 49 11.65 0.88 -7.71
C ALA A 49 11.36 -0.27 -8.67
N ALA A 50 10.28 -1.02 -8.42
CA ALA A 50 9.85 -2.09 -9.31
C ALA A 50 9.50 -1.55 -10.69
N HIS A 51 8.77 -0.44 -10.74
CA HIS A 51 8.43 0.19 -12.01
C HIS A 51 9.69 0.59 -12.79
N ALA A 52 10.66 1.20 -12.12
CA ALA A 52 11.91 1.59 -12.76
C ALA A 52 12.64 0.39 -13.35
N GLU A 53 12.65 -0.72 -12.63
CA GLU A 53 13.28 -1.95 -13.10
C GLU A 53 12.53 -2.53 -14.30
N LEU A 54 11.20 -2.59 -14.23
CA LEU A 54 10.38 -3.14 -15.31
C LEU A 54 10.45 -2.26 -16.56
N ALA A 55 10.52 -0.96 -16.39
CA ALA A 55 10.63 -0.04 -17.52
C ALA A 55 11.89 -0.27 -18.35
N ARG A 56 12.95 -0.79 -17.73
CA ARG A 56 14.19 -1.09 -18.43
C ARG A 56 14.06 -2.25 -19.40
N HIS A 57 13.03 -3.08 -19.24
CA HIS A 57 12.82 -4.28 -20.05
C HIS A 57 11.76 -4.07 -21.15
N CYS A 58 11.26 -2.86 -21.31
CA CYS A 58 10.18 -2.60 -22.25
C CYS A 58 10.51 -1.45 -23.18
N ALA A 59 9.81 -1.39 -24.32
CA ALA A 59 9.99 -0.33 -25.31
C ALA A 59 9.43 1.01 -24.82
N ALA A 60 8.33 0.95 -24.07
CA ALA A 60 7.71 2.13 -23.48
C ALA A 60 6.91 1.72 -22.24
N SER A 61 6.73 2.67 -21.34
CA SER A 61 5.94 2.45 -20.15
C SER A 61 5.09 3.68 -19.86
N ARG A 62 3.98 3.43 -19.16
CA ARG A 62 3.05 4.50 -18.81
C ARG A 62 2.43 4.15 -17.47
N LEU A 63 2.35 5.14 -16.59
CA LEU A 63 1.66 4.97 -15.32
C LEU A 63 0.23 5.47 -15.44
N HIS A 64 -0.68 4.74 -14.83
CA HIS A 64 -2.08 5.11 -14.71
C HIS A 64 -2.42 5.35 -13.25
N PRO A 65 -3.51 6.06 -12.96
CA PRO A 65 -3.95 6.18 -11.57
C PRO A 65 -4.20 4.80 -10.96
N PRO A 66 -3.80 4.59 -9.71
CA PRO A 66 -4.10 3.33 -9.04
C PRO A 66 -5.60 3.12 -8.90
N GLN A 67 -6.05 1.88 -9.07
CA GLN A 67 -7.45 1.53 -8.92
C GLN A 67 -7.80 1.42 -7.43
N SER A 68 -8.99 1.89 -7.07
CA SER A 68 -9.49 1.71 -5.70
C SER A 68 -9.81 0.23 -5.45
N PRO A 69 -9.84 -0.20 -4.19
CA PRO A 69 -10.22 -1.59 -3.89
C PRO A 69 -11.59 -1.96 -4.44
N GLN A 70 -12.52 -1.02 -4.50
CA GLN A 70 -13.85 -1.27 -5.05
C GLN A 70 -13.80 -1.59 -6.54
N LEU A 71 -12.93 -0.95 -7.29
CA LEU A 71 -12.80 -1.17 -8.73
C LEU A 71 -11.98 -2.41 -9.04
N SER A 72 -10.93 -2.66 -8.27
CA SER A 72 -10.05 -3.80 -8.52
C SER A 72 -10.60 -5.10 -7.97
N GLY A 73 -11.55 -5.04 -7.04
CA GLY A 73 -12.07 -6.21 -6.34
C GLY A 73 -11.10 -6.79 -5.33
N ARG A 74 -10.08 -6.06 -4.95
CA ARG A 74 -9.06 -6.54 -4.04
C ARG A 74 -9.17 -5.85 -2.70
N LYS A 75 -8.71 -6.55 -1.65
CA LYS A 75 -8.71 -6.01 -0.30
C LYS A 75 -7.59 -5.01 -0.10
N GLU A 76 -6.45 -5.26 -0.71
CA GLU A 76 -5.29 -4.37 -0.59
C GLU A 76 -5.44 -3.20 -1.56
N ALA A 77 -4.99 -2.04 -1.12
CA ALA A 77 -4.97 -0.87 -1.97
C ALA A 77 -3.85 -1.01 -3.03
N MET A 78 -4.16 -0.60 -4.25
CA MET A 78 -3.16 -0.56 -5.32
C MET A 78 -2.33 0.70 -5.15
N VAL A 79 -1.00 0.55 -5.12
CA VAL A 79 -0.08 1.69 -4.99
C VAL A 79 0.53 2.11 -6.32
N LEU A 80 0.41 1.27 -7.35
CA LEU A 80 0.96 1.56 -8.68
C LEU A 80 0.14 0.81 -9.72
N ASN A 81 -0.13 1.47 -10.82
CA ASN A 81 -0.80 0.87 -11.97
C ASN A 81 0.00 1.26 -13.21
N GLY A 82 0.68 0.29 -13.80
CA GLY A 82 1.55 0.55 -14.93
C GLY A 82 1.18 -0.27 -16.15
N ALA A 83 1.39 0.31 -17.31
CA ALA A 83 1.30 -0.38 -18.58
C ALA A 83 2.68 -0.40 -19.23
N TYR A 84 3.03 -1.52 -19.86
CA TYR A 84 4.36 -1.73 -20.42
C TYR A 84 4.23 -2.28 -21.82
N LEU A 85 4.83 -1.58 -22.76
CA LEU A 85 4.82 -1.98 -24.15
C LEU A 85 6.07 -2.83 -24.41
N LEU A 86 5.85 -4.06 -24.85
CA LEU A 86 6.92 -5.03 -25.04
C LEU A 86 6.98 -5.48 -26.48
N ASP A 87 8.20 -5.74 -26.94
CA ASP A 87 8.37 -6.56 -28.12
C ASP A 87 7.99 -8.00 -27.77
N ASN A 88 7.41 -8.71 -28.72
CA ASN A 88 6.90 -10.06 -28.47
C ASN A 88 7.99 -11.01 -27.95
N ASP A 89 9.22 -10.85 -28.42
CA ASP A 89 10.33 -11.71 -28.03
C ASP A 89 10.86 -11.41 -26.64
N ARG A 90 10.39 -10.34 -26.01
CA ARG A 90 10.81 -9.96 -24.67
C ARG A 90 9.77 -10.25 -23.58
N ALA A 91 8.64 -10.82 -23.98
CA ALA A 91 7.54 -11.06 -23.03
C ALA A 91 7.95 -12.03 -21.91
N ALA A 92 8.68 -13.09 -22.26
CA ALA A 92 9.13 -14.07 -21.26
C ALA A 92 10.12 -13.45 -20.29
N GLU A 93 11.04 -12.62 -20.78
CA GLU A 93 12.00 -11.91 -19.94
C GLU A 93 11.28 -10.96 -18.98
N PHE A 94 10.27 -10.26 -19.45
CA PHE A 94 9.49 -9.34 -18.63
C PHE A 94 8.73 -10.10 -17.53
N SER A 95 8.09 -11.21 -17.88
CA SER A 95 7.39 -12.05 -16.90
C SER A 95 8.34 -12.57 -15.83
N ALA A 96 9.53 -12.97 -16.23
CA ALA A 96 10.54 -13.43 -15.28
C ALA A 96 10.99 -12.30 -14.35
N ALA A 97 11.10 -11.08 -14.86
CA ALA A 97 11.45 -9.93 -14.05
C ALA A 97 10.37 -9.63 -13.01
N VAL A 98 9.09 -9.73 -13.41
CA VAL A 98 7.97 -9.54 -12.46
C VAL A 98 8.02 -10.59 -11.36
N ALA A 99 8.25 -11.85 -11.72
CA ALA A 99 8.33 -12.93 -10.74
C ALA A 99 9.49 -12.72 -9.77
N ALA A 100 10.64 -12.29 -10.28
CA ALA A 100 11.81 -12.02 -9.44
C ALA A 100 11.55 -10.89 -8.45
N LEU A 101 10.86 -9.84 -8.88
CA LEU A 101 10.51 -8.73 -8.01
C LEU A 101 9.51 -9.15 -6.94
N ASN A 102 8.53 -9.98 -7.28
CA ASN A 102 7.60 -10.53 -6.31
C ASN A 102 8.31 -11.34 -5.23
N ASP A 103 9.32 -12.12 -5.63
CA ASP A 103 10.07 -12.95 -4.69
C ASP A 103 11.00 -12.13 -3.81
N SER A 104 11.49 -10.99 -4.31
CA SER A 104 12.52 -10.22 -3.62
C SER A 104 11.97 -9.28 -2.55
N ASP A 105 10.70 -8.87 -2.64
CA ASP A 105 10.12 -7.94 -1.69
C ASP A 105 8.75 -8.43 -1.21
N PRO A 106 8.69 -9.00 0.01
CA PRO A 106 7.42 -9.52 0.52
C PRO A 106 6.37 -8.43 0.78
N ARG A 107 6.76 -7.17 0.81
CA ARG A 107 5.81 -6.07 0.99
C ARG A 107 5.09 -5.71 -0.29
N LEU A 108 5.57 -6.20 -1.43
CA LEU A 108 4.98 -5.93 -2.73
C LEU A 108 4.26 -7.16 -3.25
N ARG A 109 3.14 -6.89 -3.89
CA ARG A 109 2.42 -7.91 -4.63
C ARG A 109 2.20 -7.38 -6.03
N LEU A 110 2.96 -7.92 -6.97
CA LEU A 110 2.85 -7.53 -8.36
C LEU A 110 1.96 -8.51 -9.09
N GLU A 111 1.03 -7.98 -9.86
CA GLU A 111 0.18 -8.77 -10.73
C GLU A 111 0.37 -8.33 -12.15
N LEU A 112 0.64 -9.29 -13.02
CA LEU A 112 0.79 -9.05 -14.43
C LEU A 112 -0.44 -9.59 -15.15
N THR A 113 -1.07 -8.74 -15.93
CA THR A 113 -2.21 -9.12 -16.76
C THR A 113 -1.91 -8.84 -18.22
N GLY A 114 -2.67 -9.46 -19.10
CA GLY A 114 -2.44 -9.34 -20.52
C GLY A 114 -1.75 -10.58 -21.06
N PRO A 115 -1.20 -10.51 -22.28
CA PRO A 115 -1.01 -9.30 -23.07
C PRO A 115 -2.31 -8.74 -23.64
N TRP A 116 -2.35 -7.43 -23.76
CA TRP A 116 -3.48 -6.70 -24.32
C TRP A 116 -3.02 -5.92 -25.54
N PRO A 117 -3.91 -5.55 -26.46
CA PRO A 117 -3.57 -4.58 -27.50
C PRO A 117 -3.08 -3.29 -26.84
N PRO A 118 -2.14 -2.56 -27.46
CA PRO A 118 -1.47 -1.43 -26.81
C PRO A 118 -2.31 -0.16 -26.77
N TYR A 119 -3.48 -0.23 -26.18
CA TYR A 119 -4.40 0.91 -26.09
C TYR A 119 -3.82 2.09 -25.34
N SER A 120 -2.98 1.81 -24.32
CA SER A 120 -2.34 2.87 -23.54
C SER A 120 -1.28 3.62 -24.33
N PHE A 121 -0.93 3.14 -25.51
CA PHE A 121 0.16 3.68 -26.33
C PHE A 121 -0.34 4.04 -27.73
N THR A 122 -1.61 4.38 -27.85
CA THR A 122 -2.21 4.75 -29.12
C THR A 122 -1.83 6.18 -29.51
N ALA A 123 -2.21 6.57 -30.72
CA ALA A 123 -1.91 7.91 -31.23
C ALA A 123 -2.49 9.03 -30.35
N ALA A 124 -3.56 8.76 -29.64
CA ALA A 124 -4.17 9.74 -28.74
C ALA A 124 -3.24 10.09 -27.59
N ASP A 125 -2.28 9.24 -27.27
CA ASP A 125 -1.32 9.43 -26.19
C ASP A 125 -0.01 10.06 -26.65
N ALA A 126 0.14 10.24 -27.93
CA ALA A 126 1.37 10.80 -28.50
C ALA A 126 1.42 12.33 -28.36
#